data_beedf7e55f5952f4d650580b4a012997
#
_entry.id   beedf7e55f5952f4d650580b4a012997
#
_cell.length_a   1.000
_cell.length_b   1.000
_cell.length_c   1.000
_cell.angle_alpha   90.00
_cell.angle_beta   90.00
_cell.angle_gamma   90.00
#
_symmetry.space_group_name_H-M   'P 1'
#
loop_
_entity.id
_entity.type
_entity.pdbx_description
1 polymer ?
#
loop_
_entity_poly.entity_id
_entity_poly.type
_entity_poly.pdbx_seq_one_letter_code
_entity_poly.pdbx_strand_id
1 'polypeptide(L)'
;MVLCIIMFSCAHKHSKESDDYEETNSSPITLTLNIILKPTFRILEQNSPQITNISKRYRKRFHIEVCQNNTIITRQTIFLDSLSSTNDSLFLSTKLELNTLKYDLSVWMDYTEDDSDLHYIAENLNNITCIEPYCGNTTSKECLYGHKTIDLREYRNQENIHAETNITICPPVARYEIITTDVEEFIKQTSWHSDKKYRISFTYLFFYPMVFDAYEGIVKDSWSNVSFELPLNITDNKQKECKLGFDYILADTTINTAMLVLTVKDENNKEIITTSPINIPYKQGYSTRIMGNFLTKRKPGGIEINTEFDDEINIDIDNILTY
;
A
#
# COMPACT_ATOMS: atom_id res chain seq x y z
N MET A 1 60.82 -29.68 5.37
CA MET A 1 59.79 -30.54 4.74
C MET A 1 58.50 -29.73 4.70
N VAL A 2 58.26 -29.03 3.57
CA VAL A 2 57.11 -28.13 3.40
C VAL A 2 56.04 -28.91 2.62
N LEU A 3 54.88 -29.11 3.25
CA LEU A 3 53.78 -29.82 2.66
C LEU A 3 52.86 -28.81 1.89
N CYS A 4 52.95 -28.84 0.54
CA CYS A 4 52.05 -28.09 -0.32
C CYS A 4 50.70 -28.82 -0.41
N ILE A 5 49.63 -28.24 0.16
CA ILE A 5 48.27 -28.70 -0.05
C ILE A 5 47.71 -27.99 -1.28
N ILE A 6 47.53 -28.72 -2.36
CA ILE A 6 46.86 -28.25 -3.59
C ILE A 6 45.37 -28.42 -3.38
N MET A 7 44.65 -27.30 -3.19
CA MET A 7 43.19 -27.29 -3.17
C MET A 7 42.67 -27.24 -4.62
N PHE A 8 42.11 -28.35 -5.08
CA PHE A 8 41.33 -28.39 -6.33
C PHE A 8 39.99 -27.70 -6.10
N SER A 9 39.85 -26.47 -6.64
CA SER A 9 38.58 -25.83 -6.78
C SER A 9 37.85 -26.41 -8.00
N CYS A 10 36.82 -27.23 -7.77
CA CYS A 10 35.87 -27.61 -8.80
C CYS A 10 34.98 -26.38 -9.06
N ALA A 11 35.33 -25.60 -10.06
CA ALA A 11 34.40 -24.61 -10.64
C ALA A 11 33.29 -25.39 -11.35
N HIS A 12 32.10 -25.44 -10.74
CA HIS A 12 30.89 -25.85 -11.46
C HIS A 12 30.61 -24.75 -12.53
N LYS A 13 30.96 -25.04 -13.77
CA LYS A 13 30.41 -24.31 -14.91
C LYS A 13 28.92 -24.62 -14.96
N HIS A 14 28.08 -23.75 -14.39
CA HIS A 14 26.67 -23.73 -14.74
C HIS A 14 26.57 -23.36 -16.22
N SER A 15 26.01 -24.27 -16.98
CA SER A 15 25.92 -24.24 -18.43
C SER A 15 25.04 -23.07 -18.88
N LYS A 16 25.62 -22.06 -19.55
CA LYS A 16 24.91 -21.10 -20.39
C LYS A 16 24.20 -21.78 -21.59
N GLU A 17 24.50 -23.05 -21.86
CA GLU A 17 23.96 -23.77 -23.02
C GLU A 17 22.46 -24.10 -22.93
N SER A 18 21.85 -24.14 -21.72
CA SER A 18 20.40 -24.41 -21.58
C SER A 18 19.54 -23.19 -21.92
N ASP A 19 20.01 -21.99 -21.59
CA ASP A 19 19.25 -20.75 -21.80
C ASP A 19 19.24 -20.35 -23.28
N ASP A 20 20.38 -20.48 -23.98
CA ASP A 20 20.49 -20.22 -25.43
C ASP A 20 19.66 -21.21 -26.26
N TYR A 21 19.53 -22.48 -25.83
CA TYR A 21 18.72 -23.50 -26.51
C TYR A 21 17.22 -23.26 -26.31
N GLU A 22 16.81 -22.73 -25.17
CA GLU A 22 15.42 -22.37 -24.90
C GLU A 22 14.93 -21.19 -25.76
N GLU A 23 15.77 -20.18 -26.01
CA GLU A 23 15.43 -19.04 -26.85
C GLU A 23 15.25 -19.42 -28.33
N THR A 24 16.08 -20.30 -28.86
CA THR A 24 16.04 -20.69 -30.29
C THR A 24 14.79 -21.47 -30.69
N ASN A 25 14.07 -22.08 -29.74
CA ASN A 25 12.84 -22.85 -29.98
C ASN A 25 11.57 -22.14 -29.53
N SER A 26 11.64 -20.85 -29.22
CA SER A 26 10.47 -20.08 -28.84
C SER A 26 9.68 -19.58 -30.02
N SER A 27 8.36 -19.53 -29.93
CA SER A 27 7.45 -18.97 -30.92
C SER A 27 6.57 -17.90 -30.32
N PRO A 28 6.20 -16.84 -31.06
CA PRO A 28 5.33 -15.79 -30.56
C PRO A 28 3.91 -16.31 -30.38
N ILE A 29 3.27 -15.91 -29.29
CA ILE A 29 1.86 -16.18 -28.98
C ILE A 29 1.19 -14.92 -28.41
N THR A 30 -0.14 -14.87 -28.55
CA THR A 30 -0.95 -13.85 -27.86
C THR A 30 -1.45 -14.41 -26.54
N LEU A 31 -1.03 -13.80 -25.43
CA LEU A 31 -1.51 -14.09 -24.08
C LEU A 31 -2.62 -13.12 -23.69
N THR A 32 -3.83 -13.61 -23.36
CA THR A 32 -4.87 -12.83 -22.72
C THR A 32 -4.62 -12.82 -21.22
N LEU A 33 -4.36 -11.65 -20.66
CA LEU A 33 -4.20 -11.42 -19.22
C LEU A 33 -5.48 -10.84 -18.63
N ASN A 34 -6.10 -11.55 -17.69
CA ASN A 34 -7.22 -11.08 -16.90
C ASN A 34 -6.75 -10.67 -15.49
N ILE A 35 -6.94 -9.40 -15.15
CA ILE A 35 -6.65 -8.85 -13.83
C ILE A 35 -7.91 -8.93 -12.99
N ILE A 36 -7.85 -9.65 -11.88
CA ILE A 36 -8.99 -9.97 -11.01
C ILE A 36 -8.74 -9.36 -9.63
N LEU A 37 -9.75 -8.66 -9.10
CA LEU A 37 -9.71 -8.17 -7.72
C LEU A 37 -9.99 -9.31 -6.74
N LYS A 38 -9.20 -9.39 -5.66
CA LYS A 38 -9.49 -10.32 -4.57
C LYS A 38 -10.88 -10.02 -3.96
N PRO A 39 -11.78 -11.02 -3.84
CA PRO A 39 -13.17 -10.79 -3.46
C PRO A 39 -13.38 -10.07 -2.11
N THR A 40 -12.49 -10.29 -1.14
CA THR A 40 -12.52 -9.68 0.20
C THR A 40 -12.42 -8.15 0.19
N PHE A 41 -11.93 -7.54 -0.88
CA PHE A 41 -11.74 -6.08 -0.98
C PHE A 41 -12.86 -5.32 -1.71
N ARG A 42 -13.88 -6.01 -2.23
CA ARG A 42 -15.04 -5.37 -2.86
C ARG A 42 -15.82 -4.45 -1.91
N ILE A 43 -15.75 -4.70 -0.61
CA ILE A 43 -16.50 -3.98 0.43
C ILE A 43 -15.94 -2.56 0.64
N LEU A 44 -14.64 -2.32 0.39
CA LEU A 44 -14.02 -1.02 0.58
C LEU A 44 -14.53 0.05 -0.39
N GLU A 45 -14.80 -0.32 -1.64
CA GLU A 45 -15.37 0.61 -2.63
C GLU A 45 -16.85 0.97 -2.33
N GLN A 46 -17.62 0.04 -1.75
CA GLN A 46 -19.07 0.23 -1.56
C GLN A 46 -19.44 1.02 -0.29
N ASN A 47 -18.62 0.99 0.76
CA ASN A 47 -18.93 1.60 2.06
C ASN A 47 -18.17 2.89 2.38
N SER A 48 -17.31 3.37 1.49
CA SER A 48 -16.66 4.66 1.68
C SER A 48 -17.51 5.78 1.06
N PRO A 49 -18.17 6.62 1.88
CA PRO A 49 -18.98 7.72 1.36
C PRO A 49 -18.20 8.79 0.60
N GLN A 50 -16.88 8.65 0.53
CA GLN A 50 -15.97 9.61 -0.12
C GLN A 50 -15.50 9.19 -1.53
N ILE A 51 -15.64 7.91 -1.92
CA ILE A 51 -15.25 7.47 -3.28
C ILE A 51 -16.21 8.02 -4.34
N THR A 52 -17.46 8.31 -4.00
CA THR A 52 -18.43 8.95 -4.90
C THR A 52 -18.08 10.38 -5.30
N ASN A 53 -17.10 11.01 -4.64
CA ASN A 53 -16.62 12.35 -4.91
C ASN A 53 -15.17 12.43 -5.43
N ILE A 54 -14.56 11.31 -5.84
CA ILE A 54 -13.34 11.38 -6.64
C ILE A 54 -13.70 12.15 -7.91
N SER A 55 -13.19 13.34 -8.02
CA SER A 55 -13.46 14.21 -9.17
C SER A 55 -13.07 13.46 -10.45
N LYS A 56 -13.70 13.77 -11.58
CA LYS A 56 -13.35 13.21 -12.92
C LYS A 56 -11.86 13.33 -13.30
N ARG A 57 -11.09 13.98 -12.48
CA ARG A 57 -9.66 14.23 -12.62
C ARG A 57 -8.79 13.02 -12.28
N TYR A 58 -9.23 12.15 -11.37
CA TYR A 58 -8.44 10.96 -10.99
C TYR A 58 -8.80 9.77 -11.86
N ARG A 59 -7.75 9.09 -12.38
CA ARG A 59 -7.86 7.87 -13.19
C ARG A 59 -7.12 6.73 -12.50
N LYS A 60 -7.63 5.51 -12.66
CA LYS A 60 -6.89 4.31 -12.27
C LYS A 60 -5.83 4.03 -13.33
N ARG A 61 -4.58 3.87 -12.89
CA ARG A 61 -3.45 3.51 -13.75
C ARG A 61 -3.02 2.09 -13.44
N PHE A 62 -2.86 1.27 -14.47
CA PHE A 62 -2.30 -0.07 -14.37
C PHE A 62 -0.95 -0.10 -15.06
N HIS A 63 0.09 -0.48 -14.33
CA HIS A 63 1.37 -0.88 -14.88
C HIS A 63 1.43 -2.41 -14.90
N ILE A 64 1.70 -2.98 -16.05
CA ILE A 64 1.85 -4.40 -16.28
C ILE A 64 3.26 -4.63 -16.81
N GLU A 65 4.08 -5.37 -16.08
CA GLU A 65 5.43 -5.72 -16.48
C GLU A 65 5.56 -7.22 -16.66
N VAL A 66 6.26 -7.62 -17.71
CA VAL A 66 6.67 -9.00 -17.95
C VAL A 66 8.18 -9.05 -17.94
N CYS A 67 8.74 -9.83 -17.03
CA CYS A 67 10.18 -10.01 -16.88
C CYS A 67 10.60 -11.43 -17.24
N GLN A 68 11.81 -11.54 -17.74
CA GLN A 68 12.53 -12.80 -17.92
C GLN A 68 13.96 -12.63 -17.38
N ASN A 69 14.39 -13.50 -16.48
CA ASN A 69 15.74 -13.45 -15.91
C ASN A 69 16.10 -12.05 -15.38
N ASN A 70 15.18 -11.41 -14.63
CA ASN A 70 15.31 -10.05 -14.08
C ASN A 70 15.42 -8.93 -15.15
N THR A 71 15.08 -9.22 -16.41
CA THR A 71 15.06 -8.23 -17.49
C THR A 71 13.61 -7.97 -17.90
N ILE A 72 13.21 -6.72 -17.96
CA ILE A 72 11.88 -6.34 -18.45
C ILE A 72 11.81 -6.59 -19.95
N ILE A 73 10.94 -7.49 -20.37
CA ILE A 73 10.70 -7.84 -21.79
C ILE A 73 9.67 -6.91 -22.40
N THR A 74 8.60 -6.63 -21.65
CA THR A 74 7.57 -5.68 -22.08
C THR A 74 6.91 -5.02 -20.90
N ARG A 75 6.43 -3.80 -21.13
CA ARG A 75 5.64 -3.02 -20.17
C ARG A 75 4.44 -2.43 -20.88
N GLN A 76 3.29 -2.50 -20.25
CA GLN A 76 2.06 -1.82 -20.63
C GLN A 76 1.60 -0.89 -19.54
N THR A 77 1.14 0.32 -19.89
CA THR A 77 0.44 1.23 -18.99
C THR A 77 -0.96 1.49 -19.52
N ILE A 78 -1.97 1.22 -18.70
CA ILE A 78 -3.38 1.35 -19.07
C ILE A 78 -4.06 2.27 -18.08
N PHE A 79 -4.80 3.25 -18.57
CA PHE A 79 -5.58 4.19 -17.77
C PHE A 79 -7.06 3.88 -17.91
N LEU A 80 -7.76 3.79 -16.79
CA LEU A 80 -9.21 3.64 -16.72
C LEU A 80 -9.84 4.80 -15.99
N ASP A 81 -10.95 5.30 -16.49
CA ASP A 81 -11.73 6.29 -15.80
C ASP A 81 -12.35 5.69 -14.53
N SER A 82 -12.38 6.45 -13.44
CA SER A 82 -12.80 6.00 -12.10
C SER A 82 -14.25 5.48 -12.02
N LEU A 83 -15.07 5.75 -13.04
CA LEU A 83 -16.50 5.40 -13.08
C LEU A 83 -16.80 4.00 -13.64
N SER A 84 -15.81 3.27 -14.14
CA SER A 84 -16.02 1.89 -14.64
C SER A 84 -15.94 0.86 -13.50
N SER A 85 -16.86 0.92 -12.53
CA SER A 85 -17.08 -0.17 -11.60
C SER A 85 -17.95 -1.23 -12.29
N THR A 86 -17.34 -2.27 -12.80
CA THR A 86 -18.08 -3.48 -13.14
C THR A 86 -18.37 -4.23 -11.84
N ASN A 87 -19.61 -4.73 -11.67
CA ASN A 87 -19.99 -5.59 -10.54
C ASN A 87 -19.28 -6.96 -10.55
N ASP A 88 -18.40 -7.19 -11.51
CA ASP A 88 -17.66 -8.42 -11.69
C ASP A 88 -16.27 -8.36 -11.04
N SER A 89 -15.75 -9.52 -10.66
CA SER A 89 -14.39 -9.66 -10.13
C SER A 89 -13.30 -9.32 -11.15
N LEU A 90 -13.64 -9.28 -12.43
CA LEU A 90 -12.74 -8.89 -13.51
C LEU A 90 -12.59 -7.37 -13.54
N PHE A 91 -11.38 -6.89 -13.27
CA PHE A 91 -11.04 -5.46 -13.30
C PHE A 91 -10.67 -4.99 -14.69
N LEU A 92 -9.83 -5.78 -15.38
CA LEU A 92 -9.25 -5.44 -16.66
C LEU A 92 -8.85 -6.72 -17.39
N SER A 93 -9.05 -6.75 -18.71
CA SER A 93 -8.49 -7.75 -19.61
C SER A 93 -7.64 -7.07 -20.67
N THR A 94 -6.43 -7.59 -20.93
CA THR A 94 -5.52 -7.06 -21.94
C THR A 94 -4.78 -8.19 -22.65
N LYS A 95 -4.13 -7.88 -23.77
CA LYS A 95 -3.35 -8.83 -24.58
C LYS A 95 -1.88 -8.47 -24.53
N LEU A 96 -1.04 -9.49 -24.42
CA LEU A 96 0.41 -9.40 -24.44
C LEU A 96 0.94 -10.32 -25.54
N GLU A 97 1.83 -9.80 -26.38
CA GLU A 97 2.55 -10.61 -27.37
C GLU A 97 3.86 -11.08 -26.73
N LEU A 98 3.99 -12.38 -26.52
CA LEU A 98 5.13 -12.99 -25.83
C LEU A 98 5.62 -14.22 -26.60
N ASN A 99 6.88 -14.59 -26.40
CA ASN A 99 7.40 -15.86 -26.86
C ASN A 99 7.01 -17.00 -25.90
N THR A 100 7.09 -18.26 -26.36
CA THR A 100 6.77 -19.45 -25.57
C THR A 100 7.89 -19.79 -24.57
N LEU A 101 8.09 -18.90 -23.59
CA LEU A 101 9.12 -18.98 -22.54
C LEU A 101 8.46 -18.89 -21.15
N LYS A 102 9.27 -18.90 -20.12
CA LYS A 102 8.83 -18.67 -18.74
C LYS A 102 9.06 -17.22 -18.36
N TYR A 103 8.08 -16.59 -17.71
CA TYR A 103 8.11 -15.18 -17.33
C TYR A 103 7.61 -14.96 -15.91
N ASP A 104 8.06 -13.86 -15.32
CA ASP A 104 7.48 -13.26 -14.13
C ASP A 104 6.64 -12.05 -14.56
N LEU A 105 5.36 -12.09 -14.20
CA LEU A 105 4.37 -11.08 -14.51
C LEU A 105 4.03 -10.32 -13.22
N SER A 106 4.18 -9.00 -13.25
CA SER A 106 3.80 -8.12 -12.15
C SER A 106 2.81 -7.06 -12.61
N VAL A 107 1.83 -6.78 -11.75
CA VAL A 107 0.80 -5.75 -11.97
C VAL A 107 0.78 -4.82 -10.77
N TRP A 108 0.78 -3.52 -11.04
CA TRP A 108 0.54 -2.47 -10.06
C TRP A 108 -0.62 -1.60 -10.52
N MET A 109 -1.54 -1.27 -9.60
CA MET A 109 -2.62 -0.31 -9.84
C MET A 109 -2.58 0.78 -8.78
N ASP A 110 -2.62 2.03 -9.23
CA ASP A 110 -2.76 3.21 -8.37
C ASP A 110 -3.67 4.27 -9.03
N TYR A 111 -3.81 5.40 -8.36
CA TYR A 111 -4.50 6.57 -8.90
C TYR A 111 -3.50 7.62 -9.38
N THR A 112 -3.81 8.24 -10.51
CA THR A 112 -3.07 9.36 -11.09
C THR A 112 -3.94 10.60 -11.17
N GLU A 113 -3.32 11.77 -11.25
CA GLU A 113 -3.97 13.03 -11.51
C GLU A 113 -3.43 13.60 -12.83
N ASP A 114 -4.34 13.78 -13.83
CA ASP A 114 -3.94 14.20 -15.17
C ASP A 114 -2.79 13.34 -15.77
N ASP A 115 -2.87 12.01 -15.55
CA ASP A 115 -1.91 10.98 -15.97
C ASP A 115 -0.49 11.12 -15.35
N SER A 116 -0.34 11.98 -14.33
CA SER A 116 0.89 12.16 -13.57
C SER A 116 0.87 11.36 -12.26
N ASP A 117 2.05 11.04 -11.75
CA ASP A 117 2.21 10.38 -10.45
C ASP A 117 1.56 11.22 -9.34
N LEU A 118 0.68 10.61 -8.55
CA LEU A 118 -0.05 11.29 -7.48
C LEU A 118 0.53 10.96 -6.10
N HIS A 119 0.74 9.70 -5.80
CA HIS A 119 1.24 9.23 -4.50
C HIS A 119 2.41 8.26 -4.61
N TYR A 120 2.58 7.64 -5.77
CA TYR A 120 3.59 6.61 -6.01
C TYR A 120 4.32 6.84 -7.32
N ILE A 121 5.65 6.76 -7.27
CA ILE A 121 6.50 6.65 -8.45
C ILE A 121 6.60 5.15 -8.75
N ALA A 122 5.90 4.71 -9.81
CA ALA A 122 5.80 3.30 -10.18
C ALA A 122 6.46 2.98 -11.54
N GLU A 123 7.48 3.76 -11.93
CA GLU A 123 8.26 3.50 -13.15
C GLU A 123 9.03 2.18 -13.10
N ASN A 124 9.27 1.65 -11.91
CA ASN A 124 9.96 0.39 -11.67
C ASN A 124 9.21 -0.39 -10.61
N LEU A 125 8.56 -1.50 -11.00
CA LEU A 125 7.72 -2.28 -10.09
C LEU A 125 8.49 -3.03 -9.00
N ASN A 126 9.81 -3.17 -9.13
CA ASN A 126 10.63 -3.68 -8.03
C ASN A 126 11.10 -2.58 -7.05
N ASN A 127 10.71 -1.32 -7.29
CA ASN A 127 11.12 -0.17 -6.47
C ASN A 127 10.06 0.95 -6.50
N ILE A 128 8.83 0.63 -6.18
CA ILE A 128 7.73 1.59 -6.13
C ILE A 128 7.89 2.47 -4.89
N THR A 129 8.01 3.77 -5.09
CA THR A 129 8.37 4.73 -4.03
C THR A 129 7.23 5.70 -3.76
N CYS A 130 6.90 5.94 -2.48
CA CYS A 130 5.98 7.01 -2.10
C CYS A 130 6.56 8.38 -2.46
N ILE A 131 5.71 9.29 -2.97
CA ILE A 131 6.12 10.65 -3.35
C ILE A 131 6.31 11.54 -2.11
N GLU A 132 7.26 12.47 -2.18
CA GLU A 132 7.40 13.58 -1.26
C GLU A 132 7.01 14.92 -1.92
N PRO A 133 6.39 15.86 -1.15
CA PRO A 133 6.07 15.78 0.28
C PRO A 133 4.99 14.74 0.56
N TYR A 134 5.16 13.97 1.65
CA TYR A 134 4.24 12.91 2.01
C TYR A 134 2.84 13.45 2.31
N CYS A 135 1.83 12.77 1.79
CA CYS A 135 0.42 13.13 1.97
C CYS A 135 -0.34 11.94 2.59
N GLY A 136 -0.96 12.15 3.74
CA GLY A 136 -1.90 11.22 4.36
C GLY A 136 -3.35 11.66 4.21
N ASN A 137 -4.28 10.95 4.84
CA ASN A 137 -5.70 11.25 4.92
C ASN A 137 -6.42 11.37 3.56
N THR A 138 -5.99 10.62 2.57
CA THR A 138 -6.62 10.59 1.26
C THR A 138 -6.87 9.17 0.77
N THR A 139 -8.06 8.92 0.23
CA THR A 139 -8.43 7.61 -0.33
C THR A 139 -7.73 7.32 -1.66
N SER A 140 -7.24 8.34 -2.35
CA SER A 140 -6.47 8.17 -3.59
C SER A 140 -5.09 7.50 -3.40
N LYS A 141 -4.65 7.29 -2.14
CA LYS A 141 -3.47 6.46 -1.83
C LYS A 141 -3.74 4.95 -1.89
N GLU A 142 -4.98 4.55 -2.07
CA GLU A 142 -5.28 3.12 -2.29
C GLU A 142 -4.58 2.62 -3.55
N CYS A 143 -3.93 1.48 -3.44
CA CYS A 143 -3.22 0.83 -4.53
C CYS A 143 -3.37 -0.68 -4.44
N LEU A 144 -3.16 -1.37 -5.55
CA LEU A 144 -3.26 -2.82 -5.63
C LEU A 144 -2.05 -3.38 -6.39
N TYR A 145 -1.63 -4.59 -6.05
CA TYR A 145 -0.58 -5.29 -6.76
C TYR A 145 -0.90 -6.78 -6.89
N GLY A 146 -0.27 -7.40 -7.84
CA GLY A 146 -0.25 -8.84 -8.00
C GLY A 146 1.00 -9.28 -8.74
N HIS A 147 1.48 -10.47 -8.40
CA HIS A 147 2.61 -11.11 -9.04
C HIS A 147 2.29 -12.56 -9.36
N LYS A 148 2.78 -13.05 -10.50
CA LYS A 148 2.59 -14.44 -10.94
C LYS A 148 3.69 -14.86 -11.91
N THR A 149 4.31 -15.99 -11.65
CA THR A 149 5.13 -16.68 -12.65
C THR A 149 4.23 -17.44 -13.63
N ILE A 150 4.46 -17.28 -14.94
CA ILE A 150 3.77 -17.98 -16.00
C ILE A 150 4.76 -18.79 -16.85
N ASP A 151 4.35 -19.98 -17.26
CA ASP A 151 5.15 -20.85 -18.13
C ASP A 151 4.40 -21.09 -19.44
N LEU A 152 4.87 -20.47 -20.51
CA LEU A 152 4.27 -20.56 -21.84
C LEU A 152 4.93 -21.62 -22.73
N ARG A 153 5.90 -22.38 -22.20
CA ARG A 153 6.64 -23.41 -22.97
C ARG A 153 5.75 -24.57 -23.43
N GLU A 154 4.65 -24.83 -22.73
CA GLU A 154 3.66 -25.83 -23.15
C GLU A 154 3.00 -25.53 -24.49
N TYR A 155 3.02 -24.27 -24.93
CA TYR A 155 2.44 -23.80 -26.20
C TYR A 155 3.43 -23.85 -27.37
N ARG A 156 4.65 -24.33 -27.19
CA ARG A 156 5.62 -24.52 -28.28
C ARG A 156 5.06 -25.46 -29.35
N ASN A 157 5.30 -25.11 -30.61
CA ASN A 157 4.91 -25.92 -31.77
C ASN A 157 3.40 -26.11 -31.97
N GLN A 158 2.60 -25.26 -31.36
CA GLN A 158 1.17 -25.24 -31.62
C GLN A 158 0.84 -24.01 -32.49
N GLU A 159 -0.07 -24.14 -33.44
CA GLU A 159 -0.49 -23.03 -34.33
C GLU A 159 -1.77 -22.38 -33.79
N ASN A 160 -1.90 -21.06 -33.95
CA ASN A 160 -3.11 -20.28 -33.64
C ASN A 160 -3.59 -20.38 -32.20
N ILE A 161 -2.68 -20.29 -31.19
CA ILE A 161 -3.03 -20.44 -29.79
C ILE A 161 -3.36 -19.09 -29.17
N HIS A 162 -4.45 -19.09 -28.43
CA HIS A 162 -4.77 -18.08 -27.46
C HIS A 162 -4.50 -18.63 -26.04
N ALA A 163 -3.36 -18.26 -25.48
CA ALA A 163 -3.09 -18.50 -24.07
C ALA A 163 -3.88 -17.51 -23.22
N GLU A 164 -4.36 -17.96 -22.07
CA GLU A 164 -5.09 -17.12 -21.11
C GLU A 164 -4.55 -17.34 -19.70
N THR A 165 -4.40 -16.27 -18.95
CA THR A 165 -4.01 -16.35 -17.54
C THR A 165 -4.73 -15.30 -16.72
N ASN A 166 -5.01 -15.66 -15.44
CA ASN A 166 -5.58 -14.75 -14.47
C ASN A 166 -4.50 -14.34 -13.47
N ILE A 167 -4.46 -13.06 -13.09
CA ILE A 167 -3.68 -12.54 -11.99
C ILE A 167 -4.63 -11.88 -10.98
N THR A 168 -4.51 -12.29 -9.72
CA THR A 168 -5.29 -11.69 -8.64
C THR A 168 -4.50 -10.56 -8.01
N ILE A 169 -5.10 -9.37 -7.94
CA ILE A 169 -4.50 -8.20 -7.29
C ILE A 169 -5.12 -7.96 -5.92
N CYS A 170 -4.31 -7.49 -4.98
CA CYS A 170 -4.69 -7.17 -3.61
C CYS A 170 -3.95 -5.93 -3.12
N PRO A 171 -4.44 -5.24 -2.06
CA PRO A 171 -3.74 -4.08 -1.51
C PRO A 171 -2.36 -4.45 -0.95
N PRO A 172 -1.28 -3.74 -1.31
CA PRO A 172 0.02 -3.81 -0.65
C PRO A 172 0.09 -2.88 0.57
N VAL A 173 -1.05 -2.46 1.09
CA VAL A 173 -1.16 -1.48 2.18
C VAL A 173 -2.02 -2.02 3.31
N ALA A 174 -1.73 -1.53 4.52
CA ALA A 174 -2.66 -1.51 5.64
C ALA A 174 -3.29 -0.12 5.73
N ARG A 175 -4.50 -0.01 6.28
CA ARG A 175 -5.15 1.25 6.58
C ARG A 175 -5.26 1.41 8.09
N TYR A 176 -5.09 2.63 8.62
CA TYR A 176 -5.50 2.93 9.99
C TYR A 176 -6.31 4.21 10.03
N GLU A 177 -7.10 4.38 11.10
CA GLU A 177 -7.76 5.64 11.43
C GLU A 177 -7.67 5.94 12.93
N ILE A 178 -7.54 7.23 13.25
CA ILE A 178 -7.50 7.73 14.63
C ILE A 178 -8.77 8.49 14.93
N ILE A 179 -9.43 8.10 16.02
CA ILE A 179 -10.66 8.73 16.52
C ILE A 179 -10.40 9.19 17.94
N THR A 180 -10.61 10.47 18.21
CA THR A 180 -10.51 11.01 19.56
C THR A 180 -11.87 11.02 20.23
N THR A 181 -11.91 10.77 21.54
CA THR A 181 -13.11 10.71 22.37
C THR A 181 -13.21 11.83 23.40
N ASP A 182 -12.24 12.77 23.43
CA ASP A 182 -12.11 13.85 24.41
C ASP A 182 -12.34 15.25 23.80
N VAL A 183 -13.13 15.34 22.73
CA VAL A 183 -13.42 16.60 22.02
C VAL A 183 -14.09 17.61 22.94
N GLU A 184 -15.06 17.18 23.77
CA GLU A 184 -15.77 18.07 24.70
C GLU A 184 -14.81 18.71 25.73
N GLU A 185 -13.86 17.94 26.24
CA GLU A 185 -12.83 18.42 27.16
C GLU A 185 -11.85 19.38 26.50
N PHE A 186 -11.42 19.07 25.26
CA PHE A 186 -10.60 19.95 24.46
C PHE A 186 -11.27 21.32 24.22
N ILE A 187 -12.55 21.33 23.87
CA ILE A 187 -13.35 22.53 23.67
C ILE A 187 -13.35 23.39 24.95
N LYS A 188 -13.56 22.76 26.12
CA LYS A 188 -13.56 23.46 27.41
C LYS A 188 -12.19 24.04 27.75
N GLN A 189 -11.11 23.26 27.55
CA GLN A 189 -9.74 23.68 27.89
C GLN A 189 -9.20 24.79 27.01
N THR A 190 -9.53 24.76 25.72
CA THR A 190 -9.05 25.73 24.72
C THR A 190 -9.97 26.92 24.54
N SER A 191 -11.16 26.93 25.18
CA SER A 191 -12.24 27.88 24.91
C SER A 191 -12.49 27.99 23.41
N TRP A 192 -12.62 26.81 22.78
CA TRP A 192 -12.82 26.69 21.33
C TRP A 192 -14.15 27.32 20.92
N HIS A 193 -14.13 28.00 19.78
CA HIS A 193 -15.30 28.46 19.05
C HIS A 193 -15.04 28.35 17.55
N SER A 194 -16.09 28.41 16.73
CA SER A 194 -16.07 28.04 15.31
C SER A 194 -15.10 28.82 14.42
N ASP A 195 -14.65 29.98 14.83
CA ASP A 195 -13.66 30.82 14.12
C ASP A 195 -12.20 30.45 14.46
N LYS A 196 -11.94 29.71 15.57
CA LYS A 196 -10.61 29.20 15.86
C LYS A 196 -10.24 28.03 14.99
N LYS A 197 -9.08 28.13 14.36
CA LYS A 197 -8.53 27.09 13.49
C LYS A 197 -7.39 26.37 14.20
N TYR A 198 -7.51 25.07 14.31
CA TYR A 198 -6.43 24.20 14.78
C TYR A 198 -5.99 23.29 13.65
N ARG A 199 -4.73 22.85 13.72
CA ARG A 199 -4.14 21.85 12.83
C ARG A 199 -3.62 20.71 13.65
N ILE A 200 -3.60 19.54 13.07
CA ILE A 200 -3.03 18.35 13.68
C ILE A 200 -1.98 17.76 12.74
N SER A 201 -0.76 17.61 13.27
CA SER A 201 0.35 16.97 12.59
C SER A 201 0.43 15.50 12.98
N PHE A 202 0.58 14.64 12.01
CA PHE A 202 0.86 13.22 12.14
C PHE A 202 2.35 13.02 11.84
N THR A 203 3.14 12.66 12.82
CA THR A 203 4.59 12.47 12.67
C THR A 203 4.95 11.02 13.01
N TYR A 204 5.43 10.28 12.02
CA TYR A 204 5.91 8.92 12.23
C TYR A 204 7.31 8.97 12.83
N LEU A 205 7.47 8.23 13.93
CA LEU A 205 8.78 8.08 14.59
C LEU A 205 9.55 6.95 13.90
N PHE A 206 10.89 7.12 13.86
CA PHE A 206 11.80 6.13 13.28
C PHE A 206 11.55 5.90 11.79
N PHE A 207 11.59 4.63 11.37
CA PHE A 207 11.48 4.24 9.97
C PHE A 207 10.01 3.94 9.60
N TYR A 208 9.55 4.59 8.56
CA TYR A 208 8.21 4.41 8.00
C TYR A 208 8.31 3.84 6.59
N PRO A 209 7.53 2.81 6.23
CA PRO A 209 7.59 2.16 4.91
C PRO A 209 7.31 3.13 3.77
N MET A 210 8.28 3.28 2.87
CA MET A 210 8.19 4.23 1.76
C MET A 210 8.47 3.61 0.40
N VAL A 211 9.02 2.37 0.36
CA VAL A 211 9.36 1.67 -0.88
C VAL A 211 8.83 0.24 -0.85
N PHE A 212 8.19 -0.17 -1.94
CA PHE A 212 7.60 -1.50 -2.10
C PHE A 212 8.13 -2.20 -3.35
N ASP A 213 8.37 -3.50 -3.24
CA ASP A 213 8.72 -4.39 -4.33
C ASP A 213 7.49 -5.23 -4.72
N ALA A 214 6.91 -4.97 -5.92
CA ALA A 214 5.72 -5.68 -6.36
C ALA A 214 6.01 -7.06 -6.95
N TYR A 215 7.28 -7.43 -7.17
CA TYR A 215 7.65 -8.78 -7.56
C TYR A 215 7.74 -9.71 -6.34
N GLU A 216 8.31 -9.21 -5.24
CA GLU A 216 8.46 -9.97 -4.01
C GLU A 216 7.26 -9.81 -3.05
N GLY A 217 6.46 -8.75 -3.22
CA GLY A 217 5.32 -8.43 -2.37
C GLY A 217 5.73 -7.97 -0.96
N ILE A 218 6.85 -7.26 -0.85
CA ILE A 218 7.44 -6.83 0.42
C ILE A 218 7.75 -5.34 0.45
N VAL A 219 7.81 -4.80 1.67
CA VAL A 219 8.41 -3.48 1.92
C VAL A 219 9.92 -3.59 1.76
N LYS A 220 10.50 -2.77 0.87
CA LYS A 220 11.92 -2.81 0.50
C LYS A 220 12.76 -1.80 1.26
N ASP A 221 12.20 -0.62 1.52
CA ASP A 221 12.88 0.45 2.23
C ASP A 221 11.92 1.31 3.05
N SER A 222 12.47 1.99 4.05
CA SER A 222 11.72 2.83 4.99
C SER A 222 12.50 4.10 5.29
N TRP A 223 11.79 5.25 5.41
CA TRP A 223 12.40 6.55 5.61
C TRP A 223 12.05 7.11 6.99
N SER A 224 12.90 7.99 7.50
CA SER A 224 12.65 8.73 8.73
C SER A 224 12.04 10.10 8.44
N ASN A 225 11.45 10.73 9.48
CA ASN A 225 10.86 12.07 9.42
C ASN A 225 9.65 12.20 8.49
N VAL A 226 8.95 11.11 8.22
CA VAL A 226 7.71 11.13 7.43
C VAL A 226 6.59 11.75 8.28
N SER A 227 5.90 12.75 7.73
CA SER A 227 4.81 13.45 8.42
C SER A 227 3.85 14.11 7.44
N PHE A 228 2.64 14.38 7.91
CA PHE A 228 1.66 15.22 7.21
C PHE A 228 0.83 16.01 8.22
N GLU A 229 0.16 17.07 7.76
CA GLU A 229 -0.64 17.94 8.60
C GLU A 229 -2.04 18.11 8.02
N LEU A 230 -3.05 18.17 8.91
CA LEU A 230 -4.47 18.28 8.58
C LEU A 230 -5.11 19.42 9.37
N PRO A 231 -6.18 20.06 8.87
CA PRO A 231 -7.06 20.86 9.72
C PRO A 231 -7.74 19.96 10.74
N LEU A 232 -7.82 20.38 12.00
CA LEU A 232 -8.61 19.72 13.03
C LEU A 232 -10.07 20.16 12.87
N ASN A 233 -10.92 19.25 12.38
CA ASN A 233 -12.31 19.53 12.05
C ASN A 233 -13.23 19.20 13.24
N ILE A 234 -13.46 20.19 14.11
CA ILE A 234 -14.52 20.17 15.13
C ILE A 234 -15.70 20.96 14.58
N THR A 235 -16.86 20.32 14.47
CA THR A 235 -18.04 20.91 13.82
C THR A 235 -19.06 21.49 14.79
N ASP A 236 -19.06 21.00 16.03
CA ASP A 236 -20.04 21.38 17.06
C ASP A 236 -19.38 21.33 18.46
N ASN A 237 -19.81 22.26 19.33
CA ASN A 237 -19.38 22.33 20.72
C ASN A 237 -19.92 21.18 21.62
N LYS A 238 -20.82 20.36 21.09
CA LYS A 238 -21.37 19.15 21.74
C LYS A 238 -20.78 17.85 21.18
N GLN A 239 -19.87 17.97 20.23
CA GLN A 239 -19.23 16.81 19.61
C GLN A 239 -18.39 16.07 20.66
N LYS A 240 -18.62 14.77 20.81
CA LYS A 240 -17.88 13.91 21.75
C LYS A 240 -16.68 13.23 21.11
N GLU A 241 -16.85 12.80 19.88
CA GLU A 241 -15.87 12.05 19.11
C GLU A 241 -15.53 12.79 17.82
N CYS A 242 -14.29 12.69 17.38
CA CYS A 242 -13.85 13.25 16.12
C CYS A 242 -12.82 12.33 15.46
N LYS A 243 -13.01 12.05 14.17
CA LYS A 243 -11.97 11.43 13.36
C LYS A 243 -10.86 12.44 13.11
N LEU A 244 -9.69 12.20 13.67
CA LEU A 244 -8.52 13.06 13.52
C LEU A 244 -7.87 12.89 12.15
N GLY A 245 -7.86 11.67 11.62
CA GLY A 245 -7.31 11.35 10.32
C GLY A 245 -7.14 9.85 10.13
N PHE A 246 -6.66 9.48 8.94
CA PHE A 246 -6.34 8.11 8.56
C PHE A 246 -5.15 8.10 7.60
N ASP A 247 -4.55 6.93 7.39
CA ASP A 247 -3.54 6.78 6.35
C ASP A 247 -3.43 5.33 5.87
N TYR A 248 -2.69 5.15 4.75
CA TYR A 248 -2.33 3.86 4.19
C TYR A 248 -0.82 3.65 4.35
N ILE A 249 -0.44 2.54 4.97
CA ILE A 249 0.95 2.15 5.23
C ILE A 249 1.30 1.00 4.28
N LEU A 250 2.36 1.13 3.49
CA LEU A 250 2.90 0.00 2.72
C LEU A 250 3.23 -1.15 3.69
N ALA A 251 2.77 -2.34 3.38
CA ALA A 251 2.83 -3.48 4.29
C ALA A 251 3.07 -4.79 3.55
N ASP A 252 3.66 -5.73 4.23
CA ASP A 252 3.75 -7.14 3.84
C ASP A 252 2.75 -8.01 4.60
N THR A 253 2.85 -9.32 4.46
CA THR A 253 1.97 -10.29 5.10
C THR A 253 2.24 -10.49 6.59
N THR A 254 3.29 -9.89 7.15
CA THR A 254 3.62 -9.95 8.57
C THR A 254 2.97 -8.80 9.34
N ILE A 255 2.73 -9.02 10.64
CA ILE A 255 2.24 -7.94 11.51
C ILE A 255 3.44 -7.10 11.92
N ASN A 256 3.37 -5.79 11.63
CA ASN A 256 4.36 -4.81 12.00
C ASN A 256 3.72 -3.69 12.83
N THR A 257 4.52 -2.78 13.39
CA THR A 257 4.05 -1.65 14.18
C THR A 257 4.71 -0.37 13.72
N ALA A 258 3.91 0.64 13.37
CA ALA A 258 4.35 2.01 13.18
C ALA A 258 4.13 2.81 14.46
N MET A 259 5.04 3.72 14.79
CA MET A 259 4.92 4.61 15.93
C MET A 259 4.55 6.01 15.44
N LEU A 260 3.44 6.55 15.92
CA LEU A 260 2.90 7.84 15.54
C LEU A 260 2.86 8.80 16.74
N VAL A 261 3.22 10.07 16.52
CA VAL A 261 2.96 11.17 17.44
C VAL A 261 2.01 12.15 16.77
N LEU A 262 0.98 12.57 17.52
CA LEU A 262 0.06 13.61 17.10
C LEU A 262 0.41 14.92 17.81
N THR A 263 0.50 16.02 17.05
CA THR A 263 0.72 17.36 17.61
C THR A 263 -0.36 18.29 17.12
N VAL A 264 -1.12 18.85 18.06
CA VAL A 264 -2.15 19.87 17.77
C VAL A 264 -1.53 21.25 17.91
N LYS A 265 -1.71 22.10 16.90
CA LYS A 265 -1.23 23.48 16.85
C LYS A 265 -2.39 24.46 16.64
N ASP A 266 -2.25 25.63 17.23
CA ASP A 266 -3.18 26.75 16.98
C ASP A 266 -2.86 27.48 15.65
N GLU A 267 -3.62 28.50 15.34
CA GLU A 267 -3.46 29.35 14.15
C GLU A 267 -2.11 30.07 14.06
N ASN A 268 -1.41 30.25 15.21
CA ASN A 268 -0.10 30.87 15.31
C ASN A 268 1.04 29.83 15.26
N ASN A 269 0.76 28.58 14.91
CA ASN A 269 1.69 27.44 14.96
C ASN A 269 2.20 27.09 16.38
N LYS A 270 1.57 27.58 17.42
CA LYS A 270 1.91 27.21 18.78
C LYS A 270 1.38 25.82 19.08
N GLU A 271 2.25 24.96 19.58
CA GLU A 271 1.86 23.62 20.02
C GLU A 271 0.97 23.71 21.27
N ILE A 272 -0.21 23.11 21.20
CA ILE A 272 -1.18 23.01 22.28
C ILE A 272 -1.03 21.69 23.00
N ILE A 273 -0.93 20.61 22.24
CA ILE A 273 -0.87 19.24 22.73
C ILE A 273 0.07 18.44 21.85
N THR A 274 0.87 17.59 22.47
CA THR A 274 1.64 16.53 21.81
C THR A 274 1.39 15.24 22.57
N THR A 275 0.98 14.19 21.86
CA THR A 275 0.69 12.88 22.45
C THR A 275 1.97 12.13 22.81
N SER A 276 1.88 11.15 23.70
CA SER A 276 2.88 10.08 23.76
C SER A 276 2.84 9.29 22.44
N PRO A 277 3.92 8.56 22.09
CA PRO A 277 3.91 7.70 20.92
C PRO A 277 2.74 6.70 20.94
N ILE A 278 2.03 6.61 19.83
CA ILE A 278 0.91 5.71 19.60
C ILE A 278 1.43 4.57 18.74
N ASN A 279 1.29 3.34 19.20
CA ASN A 279 1.62 2.15 18.43
C ASN A 279 0.47 1.80 17.49
N ILE A 280 0.73 1.73 16.20
CA ILE A 280 -0.22 1.36 15.17
C ILE A 280 0.18 0.00 14.63
N PRO A 281 -0.49 -1.10 15.04
CA PRO A 281 -0.27 -2.39 14.41
C PRO A 281 -0.83 -2.35 12.99
N TYR A 282 -0.07 -2.89 12.04
CA TYR A 282 -0.48 -2.94 10.65
C TYR A 282 -0.03 -4.23 9.97
N LYS A 283 -0.82 -4.67 9.01
CA LYS A 283 -0.57 -5.83 8.15
C LYS A 283 -1.24 -5.59 6.81
N GLN A 284 -0.63 -6.06 5.75
CA GLN A 284 -1.19 -5.98 4.41
C GLN A 284 -2.67 -6.40 4.34
N GLY A 285 -3.50 -5.52 3.77
CA GLY A 285 -4.91 -5.78 3.59
C GLY A 285 -5.78 -5.65 4.85
N TYR A 286 -5.24 -5.19 5.98
CA TYR A 286 -5.98 -4.97 7.22
C TYR A 286 -6.18 -3.48 7.51
N SER A 287 -7.22 -3.18 8.28
CA SER A 287 -7.44 -1.83 8.81
C SER A 287 -7.45 -1.86 10.33
N THR A 288 -6.82 -0.85 10.92
CA THR A 288 -6.74 -0.66 12.37
C THR A 288 -7.48 0.61 12.75
N ARG A 289 -8.44 0.50 13.68
CA ARG A 289 -9.13 1.64 14.26
C ARG A 289 -8.58 1.88 15.66
N ILE A 290 -8.12 3.10 15.93
CA ILE A 290 -7.53 3.49 17.21
C ILE A 290 -8.41 4.58 17.81
N MET A 291 -8.98 4.30 19.00
CA MET A 291 -9.82 5.22 19.73
C MET A 291 -9.18 5.59 21.07
N GLY A 292 -9.27 6.85 21.45
CA GLY A 292 -8.71 7.30 22.72
C GLY A 292 -8.76 8.80 22.90
N ASN A 293 -8.13 9.28 24.00
CA ASN A 293 -8.04 10.70 24.35
C ASN A 293 -6.75 11.28 23.76
N PHE A 294 -6.84 11.99 22.65
CA PHE A 294 -5.68 12.52 21.93
C PHE A 294 -5.60 14.05 21.92
N LEU A 295 -6.67 14.74 22.35
CA LEU A 295 -6.79 16.20 22.32
C LEU A 295 -6.60 16.87 23.67
N THR A 296 -6.45 16.11 24.77
CA THR A 296 -6.26 16.66 26.11
C THR A 296 -5.01 16.12 26.76
N LYS A 297 -4.39 16.90 27.65
CA LYS A 297 -3.28 16.42 28.47
C LYS A 297 -3.77 15.30 29.38
N ARG A 298 -3.17 14.12 29.24
CA ARG A 298 -3.55 12.86 29.85
C ARG A 298 -3.86 12.91 31.34
N LYS A 299 -4.98 12.29 31.69
CA LYS A 299 -5.02 11.37 32.85
C LYS A 299 -4.68 9.96 32.29
N PRO A 300 -3.90 9.15 33.01
CA PRO A 300 -3.62 7.77 32.55
C PRO A 300 -4.92 6.97 32.52
N GLY A 301 -5.31 6.55 31.36
CA GLY A 301 -6.51 5.75 31.13
C GLY A 301 -6.50 5.23 29.68
N GLY A 302 -6.82 3.97 29.52
CA GLY A 302 -6.61 3.11 28.39
C GLY A 302 -6.82 3.68 26.98
N ILE A 303 -6.06 3.15 26.06
CA ILE A 303 -6.29 3.20 24.62
C ILE A 303 -7.11 1.96 24.29
N GLU A 304 -8.30 2.15 23.75
CA GLU A 304 -9.09 1.05 23.21
C GLU A 304 -8.77 0.93 21.72
N ILE A 305 -8.28 -0.22 21.30
CA ILE A 305 -8.05 -0.53 19.89
C ILE A 305 -9.21 -1.42 19.44
N ASN A 306 -9.97 -0.93 18.47
CA ASN A 306 -10.98 -1.73 17.81
C ASN A 306 -10.52 -2.00 16.37
N THR A 307 -10.39 -3.27 16.02
CA THR A 307 -9.98 -3.73 14.71
C THR A 307 -11.17 -4.32 13.99
N GLU A 308 -11.78 -3.59 13.05
CA GLU A 308 -12.86 -4.10 12.20
C GLU A 308 -12.37 -4.19 10.76
N PHE A 309 -12.01 -5.39 10.36
CA PHE A 309 -11.96 -5.85 8.96
C PHE A 309 -12.18 -7.36 8.94
N ASP A 310 -12.57 -7.96 7.83
CA ASP A 310 -13.08 -9.34 7.64
C ASP A 310 -12.33 -10.51 8.35
N ASP A 311 -11.25 -10.20 9.12
CA ASP A 311 -10.68 -11.02 10.17
C ASP A 311 -10.20 -10.07 11.28
N GLU A 312 -10.83 -10.14 12.44
CA GLU A 312 -10.53 -9.34 13.62
C GLU A 312 -9.14 -9.67 14.18
N ILE A 313 -8.21 -8.71 14.13
CA ILE A 313 -7.09 -8.73 15.06
C ILE A 313 -7.53 -7.95 16.29
N ASN A 314 -8.12 -8.63 17.25
CA ASN A 314 -8.37 -8.09 18.59
C ASN A 314 -7.02 -8.01 19.33
N ILE A 315 -6.43 -6.83 19.39
CA ILE A 315 -5.26 -6.57 20.22
C ILE A 315 -5.75 -5.96 21.54
N ASP A 316 -5.79 -6.78 22.56
CA ASP A 316 -5.99 -6.35 23.95
C ASP A 316 -4.69 -5.72 24.46
N ILE A 317 -4.66 -4.38 24.52
CA ILE A 317 -3.46 -3.62 24.94
C ILE A 317 -3.18 -3.79 26.44
N ASP A 318 -4.16 -4.12 27.27
CA ASP A 318 -3.93 -4.32 28.69
C ASP A 318 -3.04 -5.54 28.98
N ASN A 319 -2.92 -6.48 28.01
CA ASN A 319 -2.02 -7.63 28.11
C ASN A 319 -0.61 -7.41 27.50
N ILE A 320 -0.35 -6.30 26.81
CA ILE A 320 0.98 -6.01 26.20
C ILE A 320 1.90 -5.27 27.17
N LEU A 321 1.37 -4.65 28.23
CA LEU A 321 2.15 -3.85 29.21
C LEU A 321 2.68 -4.65 30.42
N THR A 322 2.62 -5.98 30.39
CA THR A 322 3.08 -6.84 31.50
C THR A 322 4.30 -7.70 31.17
N TYR A 323 5.21 -7.21 30.32
CA TYR A 323 6.54 -7.82 30.16
C TYR A 323 7.63 -6.74 30.14
#